data_56b03aeb21b0d048ad96b073b7f8457a
#
_entry.id   56b03aeb21b0d048ad96b073b7f8457a
#
_cell.length_a   1.000
_cell.length_b   1.000
_cell.length_c   1.000
_cell.angle_alpha   90.00
_cell.angle_beta   90.00
_cell.angle_gamma   90.00
#
_symmetry.space_group_name_H-M   'P 1'
#
loop_
_entity.id
_entity.type
_entity.pdbx_description
1 polymer ?
#
loop_
_entity_poly.entity_id
_entity_poly.type
_entity_poly.pdbx_seq_one_letter_code
_entity_poly.pdbx_strand_id
1 'polypeptide(L)'
;MAADPPPESEHEYGVALETAKPELQRTAMFQVVLLNDDYTPMEFVVEVLRVFFGMQQERAVQVMLHVHQRGKGVCGVFTREVAETKVNQVNEYARAHQHPLLCDMEKL
;
A
#
# COMPACT_ATOMS: atom_id res chain seq x y z
N MET A 1 -21.28 -15.73 -29.88
CA MET A 1 -21.08 -15.41 -29.67
C MET A 1 -21.01 -15.00 -28.93
N ALA A 2 -21.11 -14.89 -28.79
CA ALA A 2 -20.98 -14.45 -28.19
C ALA A 2 -20.89 -14.09 -27.39
N ALA A 3 -20.95 -14.05 -27.39
CA ALA A 3 -20.82 -13.70 -26.71
C ALA A 3 -20.60 -13.43 -25.94
N ASP A 4 -20.68 -13.44 -26.05
CA ASP A 4 -20.44 -13.07 -25.41
C ASP A 4 -20.26 -12.67 -24.62
N PRO A 5 -20.18 -12.72 -24.58
CA PRO A 5 -19.96 -12.24 -23.75
C PRO A 5 -19.82 -11.80 -22.92
N PRO A 6 -19.83 -11.73 -22.86
CA PRO A 6 -19.65 -11.18 -22.06
C PRO A 6 -19.63 -10.85 -21.14
N PRO A 7 -19.77 -11.00 -21.19
CA PRO A 7 -19.78 -10.51 -20.39
C PRO A 7 -19.79 -10.23 -19.54
N GLU A 8 -19.92 -10.54 -19.45
CA GLU A 8 -20.04 -10.00 -18.90
C GLU A 8 -20.00 -9.55 -18.31
N SER A 9 -20.13 -10.14 -18.58
CA SER A 9 -20.27 -9.52 -18.28
C SER A 9 -20.34 -9.14 -17.87
N GLU A 10 -20.44 -9.46 -18.09
CA GLU A 10 -20.63 -8.85 -17.84
C GLU A 10 -21.07 -8.38 -17.56
N HIS A 11 -21.50 -8.85 -17.79
CA HIS A 11 -22.05 -8.34 -17.64
C HIS A 11 -22.76 -8.40 -17.34
N GLU A 12 -22.95 -8.51 -17.68
CA GLU A 12 -23.69 -8.69 -17.63
C GLU A 12 -24.13 -8.68 -16.89
N TYR A 13 -24.43 -8.76 -16.79
CA TYR A 13 -24.75 -8.56 -16.01
C TYR A 13 -24.76 -7.77 -15.49
N GLY A 14 -25.04 -7.93 -15.72
CA GLY A 14 -24.45 -7.07 -14.80
C GLY A 14 -25.12 -5.80 -14.50
N VAL A 15 -26.12 -5.54 -15.12
CA VAL A 15 -26.77 -4.26 -14.99
C VAL A 15 -27.46 -4.11 -13.66
N ALA A 16 -28.28 -5.04 -13.33
CA ALA A 16 -29.02 -4.97 -12.09
C ALA A 16 -28.10 -4.95 -10.90
N LEU A 17 -26.91 -5.45 -11.09
CA LEU A 17 -25.95 -5.48 -10.02
C LEU A 17 -25.49 -4.10 -9.61
N GLU A 18 -25.49 -3.19 -10.55
CA GLU A 18 -24.87 -1.92 -10.29
C GLU A 18 -25.65 -1.05 -9.35
N THR A 19 -26.95 -1.23 -9.31
CA THR A 19 -27.72 -0.41 -8.42
C THR A 19 -27.44 -0.68 -6.97
N ALA A 20 -27.24 -1.93 -6.61
CA ALA A 20 -26.92 -2.28 -5.25
C ALA A 20 -25.45 -2.15 -4.95
N LYS A 21 -24.67 -2.06 -6.00
CA LYS A 21 -23.23 -2.15 -5.85
C LYS A 21 -22.57 -0.95 -5.20
N PRO A 22 -23.03 0.26 -5.40
CA PRO A 22 -22.27 1.39 -4.88
C PRO A 22 -21.90 1.24 -3.41
N GLU A 23 -22.79 0.72 -2.61
CA GLU A 23 -22.47 0.55 -1.21
C GLU A 23 -21.51 -0.59 -0.96
N LEU A 24 -21.71 -1.67 -1.70
CA LEU A 24 -20.82 -2.82 -1.55
C LEU A 24 -19.42 -2.50 -2.02
N GLN A 25 -19.30 -1.56 -2.94
CA GLN A 25 -18.02 -1.21 -3.50
C GLN A 25 -17.30 -0.13 -2.71
N ARG A 26 -17.91 0.38 -1.69
CA ARG A 26 -17.28 1.40 -0.86
C ARG A 26 -16.37 0.76 0.15
N THR A 27 -15.32 0.19 -0.35
CA THR A 27 -14.33 -0.40 0.51
C THR A 27 -13.45 0.70 1.06
N ALA A 28 -13.31 0.73 2.37
CA ALA A 28 -12.40 1.69 2.99
C ALA A 28 -10.98 1.38 2.53
N MET A 29 -10.29 2.41 2.11
CA MET A 29 -8.91 2.29 1.68
C MET A 29 -8.01 2.94 2.70
N PHE A 30 -6.80 2.43 2.79
CA PHE A 30 -5.83 2.88 3.77
C PHE A 30 -4.52 3.15 3.07
N GLN A 31 -3.89 4.25 3.43
CA GLN A 31 -2.54 4.47 2.95
C GLN A 31 -1.55 3.96 3.99
N VAL A 32 -0.54 3.27 3.51
CA VAL A 32 0.52 2.77 4.35
C VAL A 32 1.66 3.78 4.29
N VAL A 33 2.15 4.18 5.45
CA VAL A 33 3.16 5.23 5.54
C VAL A 33 4.35 4.75 6.33
N LEU A 34 5.51 5.30 6.01
CA LEU A 34 6.72 5.16 6.82
C LEU A 34 6.96 6.44 7.57
N LEU A 35 7.35 6.30 8.82
CA LEU A 35 7.64 7.43 9.69
C LEU A 35 9.13 7.57 9.84
N ASN A 36 9.61 8.81 9.80
CA ASN A 36 11.02 9.09 9.92
C ASN A 36 11.50 8.87 11.36
N ASP A 37 12.74 8.46 11.47
CA ASP A 37 13.45 8.43 12.75
C ASP A 37 14.91 8.75 12.47
N ASP A 38 15.68 8.96 13.55
CA ASP A 38 17.04 9.43 13.41
C ASP A 38 18.08 8.32 13.31
N TYR A 39 17.65 7.06 13.40
CA TYR A 39 18.58 5.96 13.56
C TYR A 39 18.57 4.96 12.42
N THR A 40 17.46 4.83 11.72
CA THR A 40 17.37 3.86 10.63
C THR A 40 18.16 4.36 9.43
N PRO A 41 19.08 3.55 8.90
CA PRO A 41 19.86 3.97 7.73
C PRO A 41 18.95 4.19 6.52
N MET A 42 19.31 5.19 5.71
CA MET A 42 18.53 5.50 4.52
C MET A 42 18.46 4.33 3.56
N GLU A 43 19.57 3.60 3.42
CA GLU A 43 19.57 2.46 2.51
C GLU A 43 18.63 1.35 2.98
N PHE A 44 18.40 1.23 4.29
CA PHE A 44 17.44 0.26 4.80
C PHE A 44 16.02 0.67 4.40
N VAL A 45 15.72 1.97 4.48
CA VAL A 45 14.41 2.48 4.08
C VAL A 45 14.19 2.20 2.60
N VAL A 46 15.20 2.45 1.76
CA VAL A 46 15.10 2.16 0.33
C VAL A 46 14.84 0.67 0.11
N GLU A 47 15.55 -0.19 0.83
CA GLU A 47 15.37 -1.63 0.70
C GLU A 47 13.94 -2.04 1.04
N VAL A 48 13.39 -1.51 2.13
CA VAL A 48 12.02 -1.80 2.55
C VAL A 48 11.04 -1.41 1.44
N LEU A 49 11.22 -0.23 0.86
CA LEU A 49 10.34 0.24 -0.20
C LEU A 49 10.41 -0.64 -1.43
N ARG A 50 11.59 -1.16 -1.74
CA ARG A 50 11.75 -2.04 -2.90
C ARG A 50 11.20 -3.43 -2.62
N VAL A 51 11.50 -3.98 -1.46
CA VAL A 51 11.15 -5.37 -1.15
C VAL A 51 9.66 -5.52 -0.87
N PHE A 52 9.10 -4.62 -0.04
CA PHE A 52 7.73 -4.79 0.41
C PHE A 52 6.71 -4.04 -0.43
N PHE A 53 7.14 -3.02 -1.17
CA PHE A 53 6.22 -2.21 -1.96
C PHE A 53 6.53 -2.25 -3.45
N GLY A 54 7.55 -3.02 -3.85
CA GLY A 54 7.82 -3.25 -5.26
C GLY A 54 8.29 -2.04 -6.02
N MET A 55 8.85 -1.05 -5.35
CA MET A 55 9.30 0.18 -6.02
C MET A 55 10.60 -0.05 -6.76
N GLN A 56 10.74 0.62 -7.89
CA GLN A 56 12.02 0.72 -8.56
C GLN A 56 12.96 1.58 -7.72
N GLN A 57 14.25 1.42 -7.96
CA GLN A 57 15.27 2.10 -7.17
C GLN A 57 15.05 3.60 -7.09
N GLU A 58 14.79 4.23 -8.24
CA GLU A 58 14.64 5.68 -8.27
C GLU A 58 13.46 6.15 -7.45
N ARG A 59 12.34 5.44 -7.57
CA ARG A 59 11.15 5.80 -6.81
C ARG A 59 11.37 5.59 -5.33
N ALA A 60 12.01 4.48 -4.97
CA ALA A 60 12.29 4.18 -3.57
C ALA A 60 13.15 5.26 -2.93
N VAL A 61 14.15 5.75 -3.68
CA VAL A 61 15.00 6.83 -3.19
C VAL A 61 14.19 8.10 -3.00
N GLN A 62 13.32 8.42 -3.95
CA GLN A 62 12.48 9.61 -3.83
C GLN A 62 11.57 9.55 -2.61
N VAL A 63 10.95 8.40 -2.38
CA VAL A 63 10.05 8.24 -1.23
C VAL A 63 10.86 8.30 0.06
N MET A 64 12.03 7.67 0.10
CA MET A 64 12.90 7.72 1.26
C MET A 64 13.27 9.15 1.60
N LEU A 65 13.64 9.95 0.60
CA LEU A 65 13.99 11.35 0.84
C LEU A 65 12.78 12.13 1.35
N HIS A 66 11.60 11.84 0.81
CA HIS A 66 10.39 12.48 1.28
C HIS A 66 10.12 12.17 2.76
N VAL A 67 10.27 10.90 3.14
CA VAL A 67 10.14 10.50 4.54
C VAL A 67 11.12 11.29 5.41
N HIS A 68 12.37 11.34 4.96
CA HIS A 68 13.42 12.02 5.73
C HIS A 68 13.13 13.52 5.87
N GLN A 69 12.67 14.15 4.81
CA GLN A 69 12.49 15.61 4.80
C GLN A 69 11.17 16.06 5.42
N ARG A 70 10.12 15.25 5.25
CA ARG A 70 8.78 15.63 5.69
C ARG A 70 8.33 14.87 6.94
N GLY A 71 9.07 13.89 7.38
CA GLY A 71 8.74 13.11 8.56
C GLY A 71 7.87 11.90 8.29
N LYS A 72 7.23 11.84 7.15
CA LYS A 72 6.30 10.76 6.80
C LYS A 72 6.20 10.67 5.30
N GLY A 73 6.09 9.46 4.78
CA GLY A 73 5.90 9.26 3.34
C GLY A 73 4.97 8.10 3.08
N VAL A 74 4.16 8.23 2.02
CA VAL A 74 3.18 7.23 1.63
C VAL A 74 3.85 6.19 0.76
N CYS A 75 3.65 4.91 1.12
CA CYS A 75 4.21 3.78 0.37
C CYS A 75 3.21 3.21 -0.63
N GLY A 76 1.92 3.36 -0.35
CA GLY A 76 0.88 2.85 -1.23
C GLY A 76 -0.47 2.90 -0.54
N VAL A 77 -1.50 2.58 -1.32
CA VAL A 77 -2.88 2.59 -0.83
C VAL A 77 -3.45 1.20 -1.05
N PHE A 78 -4.04 0.66 -0.01
CA PHE A 78 -4.47 -0.74 0.01
C PHE A 78 -5.79 -0.88 0.75
N THR A 79 -6.43 -2.04 0.59
CA THR A 79 -7.54 -2.40 1.48
C THR A 79 -7.00 -2.60 2.89
N ARG A 80 -7.91 -2.64 3.85
CA ARG A 80 -7.50 -2.77 5.25
C ARG A 80 -6.62 -4.00 5.48
N GLU A 81 -7.04 -5.15 4.95
CA GLU A 81 -6.29 -6.38 5.23
C GLU A 81 -4.90 -6.35 4.64
N VAL A 82 -4.79 -5.85 3.41
CA VAL A 82 -3.48 -5.76 2.78
C VAL A 82 -2.61 -4.75 3.51
N ALA A 83 -3.19 -3.62 3.90
CA ALA A 83 -2.45 -2.60 4.62
C ALA A 83 -1.92 -3.15 5.94
N GLU A 84 -2.75 -3.87 6.69
CA GLU A 84 -2.33 -4.46 7.96
C GLU A 84 -1.18 -5.43 7.75
N THR A 85 -1.26 -6.24 6.71
CA THR A 85 -0.19 -7.19 6.40
C THR A 85 1.10 -6.46 6.09
N LYS A 86 1.03 -5.41 5.26
CA LYS A 86 2.22 -4.63 4.92
C LYS A 86 2.84 -4.01 6.15
N VAL A 87 2.01 -3.40 6.99
CA VAL A 87 2.49 -2.77 8.21
C VAL A 87 3.21 -3.78 9.10
N ASN A 88 2.60 -4.93 9.29
CA ASN A 88 3.20 -5.95 10.15
C ASN A 88 4.51 -6.47 9.57
N GLN A 89 4.54 -6.72 8.26
CA GLN A 89 5.74 -7.22 7.61
C GLN A 89 6.90 -6.25 7.75
N VAL A 90 6.65 -4.98 7.50
CA VAL A 90 7.70 -3.97 7.56
C VAL A 90 8.21 -3.81 8.99
N ASN A 91 7.28 -3.73 9.95
CA ASN A 91 7.67 -3.52 11.33
C ASN A 91 8.47 -4.70 11.87
N GLU A 92 8.08 -5.93 11.52
CA GLU A 92 8.83 -7.10 11.95
C GLU A 92 10.21 -7.16 11.31
N TYR A 93 10.28 -6.82 10.03
CA TYR A 93 11.54 -6.81 9.32
C TYR A 93 12.51 -5.79 9.93
N ALA A 94 11.98 -4.60 10.23
CA ALA A 94 12.79 -3.56 10.86
C ALA A 94 13.30 -4.00 12.23
N ARG A 95 12.42 -4.60 13.03
CA ARG A 95 12.84 -5.09 14.35
C ARG A 95 13.89 -6.18 14.25
N ALA A 96 13.72 -7.07 13.29
CA ALA A 96 14.69 -8.15 13.12
C ALA A 96 16.07 -7.61 12.76
N HIS A 97 16.13 -6.46 12.11
CA HIS A 97 17.38 -5.80 11.77
C HIS A 97 17.76 -4.73 12.77
N GLN A 98 17.04 -4.66 13.89
CA GLN A 98 17.34 -3.76 14.99
C GLN A 98 17.26 -2.29 14.59
N HIS A 99 16.30 -1.96 13.73
CA HIS A 99 16.05 -0.58 13.34
C HIS A 99 14.71 -0.12 13.91
N PRO A 100 14.63 1.12 14.40
CA PRO A 100 13.37 1.65 14.96
C PRO A 100 12.38 2.13 13.92
N LEU A 101 12.61 1.90 12.66
CA LEU A 101 11.70 2.30 11.60
C LEU A 101 10.29 1.81 11.90
N LEU A 102 9.32 2.72 11.76
CA LEU A 102 7.92 2.39 11.98
C LEU A 102 7.12 2.58 10.69
N CYS A 103 6.25 1.61 10.45
CA CYS A 103 5.28 1.64 9.38
C CYS A 103 3.90 1.68 10.01
N ASP A 104 3.00 2.47 9.45
CA ASP A 104 1.66 2.62 9.99
C ASP A 104 0.68 2.73 8.83
N MET A 105 -0.60 2.70 9.14
CA MET A 105 -1.63 2.84 8.13
C MET A 105 -2.63 3.91 8.58
N GLU A 106 -3.15 4.64 7.61
CA GLU A 106 -4.09 5.73 7.85
C GLU A 106 -5.27 5.56 6.93
N LYS A 107 -6.46 5.69 7.47
CA LYS A 107 -7.67 5.60 6.65
C LYS A 107 -7.77 6.83 5.76
N LEU A 108 -8.07 6.59 4.51
CA LEU A 108 -8.29 7.69 3.56
C LEU A 108 -9.66 8.33 3.74
#